data_adc7886d5b171b63685c1d271d65b826
#
_entry.id   adc7886d5b171b63685c1d271d65b826
#
_cell.length_a   1.000
_cell.length_b   1.000
_cell.length_c   1.000
_cell.angle_alpha   90.00
_cell.angle_beta   90.00
_cell.angle_gamma   90.00
#
_symmetry.space_group_name_H-M   'P 1'
#
loop_
_entity.id
_entity.type
_entity.pdbx_description
1 polymer ?
#
loop_
_entity_poly.entity_id
_entity_poly.type
_entity_poly.pdbx_seq_one_letter_code
_entity_poly.pdbx_strand_id
1 'polypeptide(L)'
;MFQTSFRRRAIALAASVAFAALSSGAALAADGYQAPPAPIAQILDAAPTPSIAVSPDRKVLAQLGRENLPSIAAVSEPILRLGGYRLNPRNNGPIEARSAWMNALSFQDVATGKTRAVALPAGARFLAPSWSPDGGKMAFIMDGKQSLELWVVDVKAATARKASDIAISGVFGAGYDWLPDGSGFLVQAVPTGRGAPPVKDLTPSGPTIQESKGRTAAIRTYQDLLTNAHDEALFDYYFTSQLTRVDLADGKATAVGKPGVISGFGVSPDGQYVLTNRLKRPYSYLVPASQFPTEIAVSTIDGQPVKTLVDRPLTDNLPAAFDAVPTGVRSVSWRADAPATLVWAEAQDGGDPRKKVAIHDSVFLQAAPFDGAPTKLIDLEQRYRGVEWGRGDVALLTSRWWQTRNQKLILIDPSKPGTGRVIVDRNYQDRYNDPGRAVTRRDARGEDLLHFTPDGKSVFVVGDGASAKGEFPFVGRMSLADGKVAKLWQAQAPYYQVPVALADEAGKTVITRRESAKEQPNFYIHAVAPGAKAKALTSFPDRAPQFA
;
A
#
# COMPACT_ATOMS: atom_id res chain seq x y z
N MET A 1 11.12 56.49 -74.59
CA MET A 1 11.18 56.87 -73.18
C MET A 1 10.15 56.06 -72.31
N PHE A 2 9.84 54.84 -72.68
CA PHE A 2 8.84 54.02 -72.05
C PHE A 2 9.32 52.62 -71.57
N GLN A 3 10.55 52.27 -71.73
CA GLN A 3 11.06 50.93 -71.38
C GLN A 3 11.86 50.84 -70.08
N THR A 4 12.14 51.96 -69.43
CA THR A 4 12.95 51.97 -68.18
C THR A 4 12.07 51.93 -66.86
N SER A 5 10.78 52.21 -66.94
CA SER A 5 9.89 52.20 -65.79
C SER A 5 9.36 50.78 -65.45
N PHE A 6 9.27 49.89 -66.45
CA PHE A 6 8.77 48.52 -66.24
C PHE A 6 9.77 47.60 -65.54
N ARG A 7 11.07 47.77 -65.83
CA ARG A 7 12.12 46.95 -65.17
C ARG A 7 12.31 47.31 -63.69
N ARG A 8 12.15 48.57 -63.33
CA ARG A 8 12.27 48.96 -61.90
C ARG A 8 11.08 48.48 -61.03
N ARG A 9 9.86 48.40 -61.62
CA ARG A 9 8.67 47.86 -60.90
C ARG A 9 8.73 46.34 -60.79
N ALA A 10 9.24 45.63 -61.74
CA ALA A 10 9.42 44.17 -61.68
C ALA A 10 10.49 43.76 -60.66
N ILE A 11 11.58 44.52 -60.55
CA ILE A 11 12.62 44.27 -59.54
C ILE A 11 12.14 44.60 -58.12
N ALA A 12 11.34 45.65 -57.94
CA ALA A 12 10.73 45.97 -56.62
C ALA A 12 9.70 44.96 -56.20
N LEU A 13 8.90 44.38 -57.12
CA LEU A 13 7.93 43.33 -56.81
C LEU A 13 8.64 42.00 -56.53
N ALA A 14 9.72 41.66 -57.25
CA ALA A 14 10.51 40.45 -56.97
C ALA A 14 11.26 40.54 -55.64
N ALA A 15 11.76 41.70 -55.23
CA ALA A 15 12.39 41.91 -53.94
C ALA A 15 11.38 41.85 -52.78
N SER A 16 10.16 42.34 -52.97
CA SER A 16 9.07 42.29 -51.96
C SER A 16 8.55 40.85 -51.75
N VAL A 17 8.45 40.06 -52.82
CA VAL A 17 8.07 38.64 -52.74
C VAL A 17 9.17 37.78 -52.13
N ALA A 18 10.45 38.09 -52.45
CA ALA A 18 11.59 37.38 -51.82
C ALA A 18 11.74 37.71 -50.31
N PHE A 19 11.40 38.96 -49.88
CA PHE A 19 11.42 39.34 -48.47
C PHE A 19 10.19 38.75 -47.69
N ALA A 20 9.05 38.60 -48.33
CA ALA A 20 7.89 37.92 -47.77
C ALA A 20 8.07 36.40 -47.71
N ALA A 21 8.85 35.79 -48.63
CA ALA A 21 9.17 34.38 -48.59
C ALA A 21 10.28 34.04 -47.57
N LEU A 22 11.13 35.00 -47.20
CA LEU A 22 12.16 34.85 -46.15
C LEU A 22 11.60 35.07 -44.73
N SER A 23 10.46 35.75 -44.59
CA SER A 23 9.82 35.93 -43.31
C SER A 23 8.81 34.83 -42.95
N SER A 24 8.41 33.99 -43.92
CA SER A 24 7.56 32.81 -43.65
C SER A 24 8.37 31.51 -43.36
N GLY A 25 9.69 31.59 -43.35
CA GLY A 25 10.56 30.44 -43.07
C GLY A 25 10.95 30.25 -41.60
N ALA A 26 10.46 31.07 -40.69
CA ALA A 26 10.85 31.04 -39.27
C ALA A 26 9.79 30.51 -38.30
N ALA A 27 8.84 29.74 -38.80
CA ALA A 27 7.92 29.01 -37.96
C ALA A 27 7.95 27.51 -38.24
N LEU A 28 9.17 26.94 -38.37
CA LEU A 28 9.32 25.53 -38.06
C LEU A 28 9.23 25.45 -36.54
N ALA A 29 8.09 24.98 -36.05
CA ALA A 29 7.93 24.59 -34.65
C ALA A 29 9.16 23.75 -34.28
N ALA A 30 9.85 24.12 -33.24
CA ALA A 30 10.91 23.27 -32.69
C ALA A 30 10.25 21.90 -32.40
N ASP A 31 10.67 20.88 -33.18
CA ASP A 31 10.24 19.50 -32.91
C ASP A 31 10.78 19.10 -31.53
N GLY A 32 9.99 19.32 -30.50
CA GLY A 32 10.32 18.99 -29.12
C GLY A 32 9.35 19.54 -28.12
N TYR A 33 9.41 19.00 -26.91
CA TYR A 33 8.62 19.51 -25.78
C TYR A 33 9.09 20.93 -25.43
N GLN A 34 8.18 21.88 -25.47
CA GLN A 34 8.47 23.25 -25.03
C GLN A 34 8.32 23.35 -23.51
N ALA A 35 9.29 23.99 -22.86
CA ALA A 35 9.17 24.31 -21.45
C ALA A 35 8.06 25.34 -21.25
N PRO A 36 7.18 25.18 -20.22
CA PRO A 36 6.20 26.18 -19.87
C PRO A 36 6.90 27.48 -19.41
N PRO A 37 6.19 28.64 -19.38
CA PRO A 37 6.73 29.86 -18.79
C PRO A 37 7.29 29.63 -17.38
N ALA A 38 8.38 30.30 -17.02
CA ALA A 38 9.11 30.08 -15.77
C ALA A 38 8.24 30.05 -14.50
N PRO A 39 7.21 30.93 -14.30
CA PRO A 39 6.34 30.84 -13.13
C PRO A 39 5.54 29.54 -13.06
N ILE A 40 5.12 29.02 -14.23
CA ILE A 40 4.38 27.74 -14.29
C ILE A 40 5.34 26.57 -14.03
N ALA A 41 6.53 26.59 -14.64
CA ALA A 41 7.56 25.58 -14.36
C ALA A 41 7.89 25.49 -12.87
N GLN A 42 8.09 26.62 -12.21
CA GLN A 42 8.37 26.68 -10.77
C GLN A 42 7.28 26.01 -9.91
N ILE A 43 6.00 26.16 -10.29
CA ILE A 43 4.90 25.50 -9.57
C ILE A 43 4.92 23.98 -9.82
N LEU A 44 5.14 23.58 -11.08
CA LEU A 44 5.13 22.16 -11.46
C LEU A 44 6.33 21.41 -10.88
N ASP A 45 7.48 22.07 -10.78
CA ASP A 45 8.73 21.48 -10.27
C ASP A 45 8.86 21.57 -8.73
N ALA A 46 8.00 22.38 -8.07
CA ALA A 46 8.03 22.52 -6.63
C ALA A 46 7.75 21.16 -5.94
N ALA A 47 8.74 20.67 -5.19
CA ALA A 47 8.61 19.41 -4.47
C ALA A 47 7.44 19.46 -3.47
N PRO A 48 6.61 18.41 -3.36
CA PRO A 48 5.57 18.33 -2.35
C PRO A 48 6.16 18.37 -0.94
N THR A 49 5.38 18.86 0.04
CA THR A 49 5.73 18.73 1.45
C THR A 49 6.07 17.26 1.76
N PRO A 50 7.24 16.97 2.36
CA PRO A 50 7.61 15.61 2.72
C PRO A 50 6.53 14.94 3.58
N SER A 51 6.27 13.67 3.33
CA SER A 51 5.49 12.86 4.26
C SER A 51 6.35 12.43 5.44
N ILE A 52 5.73 12.09 6.57
CA ILE A 52 6.46 11.55 7.71
C ILE A 52 6.00 10.14 8.06
N ALA A 53 6.97 9.34 8.55
CA ALA A 53 6.72 8.09 9.24
C ALA A 53 7.32 8.18 10.65
N VAL A 54 6.50 7.94 11.67
CA VAL A 54 6.93 8.00 13.07
C VAL A 54 7.55 6.65 13.45
N SER A 55 8.71 6.65 14.12
CA SER A 55 9.34 5.42 14.61
C SER A 55 8.45 4.67 15.61
N PRO A 56 8.59 3.35 15.76
CA PRO A 56 7.83 2.56 16.73
C PRO A 56 7.93 3.08 18.16
N ASP A 57 9.12 3.55 18.57
CA ASP A 57 9.38 4.18 19.88
C ASP A 57 8.97 5.66 19.96
N ARG A 58 8.48 6.25 18.84
CA ARG A 58 8.00 7.64 18.68
C ARG A 58 9.02 8.75 18.94
N LYS A 59 10.30 8.42 18.93
CA LYS A 59 11.39 9.38 19.15
C LYS A 59 11.92 10.00 17.89
N VAL A 60 11.67 9.38 16.72
CA VAL A 60 12.20 9.82 15.43
C VAL A 60 11.09 9.96 14.41
N LEU A 61 11.18 11.01 13.60
CA LEU A 61 10.38 11.20 12.38
C LEU A 61 11.27 10.90 11.18
N ALA A 62 10.90 9.93 10.35
CA ALA A 62 11.45 9.83 9.01
C ALA A 62 10.69 10.81 8.11
N GLN A 63 11.39 11.73 7.48
CA GLN A 63 10.86 12.67 6.50
C GLN A 63 11.16 12.11 5.11
N LEU A 64 10.12 11.89 4.31
CA LEU A 64 10.16 11.21 3.03
C LEU A 64 9.81 12.22 1.92
N GLY A 65 10.83 12.67 1.20
CA GLY A 65 10.68 13.58 0.08
C GLY A 65 10.32 12.83 -1.20
N ARG A 66 9.66 13.53 -2.13
CA ARG A 66 9.28 12.98 -3.44
C ARG A 66 9.26 14.07 -4.50
N GLU A 67 9.35 13.68 -5.76
CA GLU A 67 9.10 14.57 -6.89
C GLU A 67 7.61 14.92 -7.00
N ASN A 68 7.31 16.10 -7.53
CA ASN A 68 5.92 16.48 -7.79
C ASN A 68 5.37 15.70 -9.00
N LEU A 69 6.15 15.64 -10.07
CA LEU A 69 5.82 14.96 -11.31
C LEU A 69 6.92 13.95 -11.67
N PRO A 70 6.58 12.77 -12.20
CA PRO A 70 7.57 11.86 -12.75
C PRO A 70 8.24 12.50 -13.98
N SER A 71 9.50 12.20 -14.20
CA SER A 71 10.19 12.59 -15.41
C SER A 71 9.58 11.92 -16.66
N ILE A 72 9.75 12.55 -17.84
CA ILE A 72 9.32 11.96 -19.12
C ILE A 72 9.95 10.59 -19.33
N ALA A 73 11.22 10.43 -18.94
CA ALA A 73 11.92 9.15 -19.01
C ALA A 73 11.22 8.06 -18.19
N ALA A 74 10.78 8.39 -16.95
CA ALA A 74 10.05 7.45 -16.10
C ALA A 74 8.66 7.10 -16.66
N VAL A 75 7.98 8.06 -17.31
CA VAL A 75 6.66 7.83 -17.92
C VAL A 75 6.76 7.02 -19.22
N SER A 76 7.89 7.11 -19.92
CA SER A 76 8.14 6.40 -21.19
C SER A 76 8.68 4.98 -21.01
N GLU A 77 8.93 4.52 -19.76
CA GLU A 77 9.37 3.15 -19.52
C GLU A 77 8.30 2.14 -19.98
N PRO A 78 8.72 0.99 -20.55
CA PRO A 78 7.78 -0.02 -21.03
C PRO A 78 6.94 -0.58 -19.88
N ILE A 79 5.66 -0.80 -20.17
CA ILE A 79 4.69 -1.35 -19.23
C ILE A 79 4.15 -2.66 -19.78
N LEU A 80 4.33 -3.75 -19.07
CA LEU A 80 3.59 -4.99 -19.31
C LEU A 80 2.30 -5.02 -18.49
N ARG A 81 1.24 -5.55 -19.12
CA ARG A 81 -0.12 -5.63 -18.55
C ARG A 81 -0.55 -7.08 -18.60
N LEU A 82 -0.55 -7.75 -17.46
CA LEU A 82 -0.71 -9.20 -17.35
C LEU A 82 -1.58 -9.56 -16.15
N GLY A 83 -2.69 -10.22 -16.39
CA GLY A 83 -3.56 -10.75 -15.35
C GLY A 83 -4.14 -9.71 -14.39
N GLY A 84 -4.36 -8.47 -14.86
CA GLY A 84 -4.87 -7.36 -14.05
C GLY A 84 -3.78 -6.55 -13.35
N TYR A 85 -2.51 -6.86 -13.56
CA TYR A 85 -1.35 -6.15 -13.01
C TYR A 85 -0.60 -5.39 -14.10
N ARG A 86 0.08 -4.32 -13.67
CA ARG A 86 1.01 -3.53 -14.49
C ARG A 86 2.38 -3.59 -13.87
N LEU A 87 3.36 -3.97 -14.64
CA LEU A 87 4.73 -4.10 -14.18
C LEU A 87 5.73 -3.46 -15.17
N ASN A 88 6.87 -3.07 -14.62
CA ASN A 88 8.01 -2.63 -15.38
C ASN A 88 8.92 -3.83 -15.67
N PRO A 89 9.05 -4.26 -16.94
CA PRO A 89 9.87 -5.43 -17.28
C PRO A 89 11.38 -5.24 -17.06
N ARG A 90 11.86 -3.98 -16.98
CA ARG A 90 13.28 -3.67 -16.75
C ARG A 90 13.73 -4.15 -15.35
N ASN A 91 12.92 -3.86 -14.32
CA ASN A 91 13.30 -4.07 -12.93
C ASN A 91 12.42 -5.07 -12.16
N ASN A 92 11.47 -5.73 -12.84
CA ASN A 92 10.48 -6.63 -12.22
C ASN A 92 9.69 -5.95 -11.09
N GLY A 93 9.46 -4.65 -11.24
CA GLY A 93 8.79 -3.81 -10.24
C GLY A 93 7.38 -3.39 -10.62
N PRO A 94 6.64 -2.81 -9.68
CA PRO A 94 5.30 -2.31 -9.95
C PRO A 94 5.35 -1.03 -10.79
N ILE A 95 4.30 -0.77 -11.56
CA ILE A 95 4.03 0.56 -12.10
C ILE A 95 3.17 1.30 -11.08
N GLU A 96 3.81 2.08 -10.25
CA GLU A 96 3.19 2.85 -9.19
C GLU A 96 2.63 4.19 -9.69
N ALA A 97 1.63 4.68 -8.97
CA ALA A 97 1.12 6.03 -9.19
C ALA A 97 2.22 7.08 -9.01
N ARG A 98 2.04 8.25 -9.62
CA ARG A 98 3.00 9.38 -9.64
C ARG A 98 3.64 9.71 -8.28
N SER A 99 2.90 9.55 -7.20
CA SER A 99 3.31 9.97 -5.86
C SER A 99 3.92 8.87 -5.00
N ALA A 100 4.06 7.65 -5.50
CA ALA A 100 4.54 6.53 -4.71
C ALA A 100 6.07 6.53 -4.52
N TRP A 101 6.82 6.98 -5.54
CA TRP A 101 8.27 7.01 -5.50
C TRP A 101 8.79 8.19 -4.66
N MET A 102 9.69 7.88 -3.75
CA MET A 102 10.41 8.83 -2.90
C MET A 102 11.82 9.01 -3.43
N ASN A 103 12.43 10.18 -3.18
CA ASN A 103 13.78 10.51 -3.65
C ASN A 103 14.68 11.11 -2.57
N ALA A 104 14.14 11.35 -1.38
CA ALA A 104 14.90 11.86 -0.25
C ALA A 104 14.41 11.25 1.07
N LEU A 105 15.33 11.03 1.99
CA LEU A 105 15.09 10.54 3.34
C LEU A 105 15.93 11.32 4.33
N SER A 106 15.30 11.76 5.41
CA SER A 106 16.00 12.29 6.57
C SER A 106 15.33 11.85 7.86
N PHE A 107 16.08 11.80 8.94
CA PHE A 107 15.58 11.49 10.27
C PHE A 107 15.65 12.72 11.16
N GLN A 108 14.55 13.04 11.82
CA GLN A 108 14.46 14.11 12.78
C GLN A 108 14.17 13.56 14.17
N ASP A 109 14.97 13.93 15.15
CA ASP A 109 14.73 13.63 16.56
C ASP A 109 13.59 14.52 17.09
N VAL A 110 12.56 13.89 17.67
CA VAL A 110 11.33 14.58 18.12
C VAL A 110 11.59 15.52 19.29
N ALA A 111 12.50 15.17 20.20
CA ALA A 111 12.79 15.96 21.40
C ALA A 111 13.62 17.20 21.08
N THR A 112 14.69 17.01 20.31
CA THR A 112 15.68 18.06 20.01
C THR A 112 15.39 18.83 18.72
N GLY A 113 14.60 18.25 17.79
CA GLY A 113 14.36 18.79 16.46
C GLY A 113 15.54 18.63 15.49
N LYS A 114 16.65 18.01 15.92
CA LYS A 114 17.84 17.83 15.07
C LYS A 114 17.54 16.87 13.92
N THR A 115 17.77 17.34 12.69
CA THR A 115 17.58 16.56 11.45
C THR A 115 18.90 16.05 10.91
N ARG A 116 18.92 14.81 10.40
CA ARG A 116 20.03 14.18 9.72
C ARG A 116 19.55 13.65 8.37
N ALA A 117 20.10 14.17 7.28
CA ALA A 117 19.83 13.65 5.94
C ALA A 117 20.54 12.32 5.73
N VAL A 118 19.88 11.40 5.04
CA VAL A 118 20.48 10.13 4.61
C VAL A 118 21.14 10.34 3.25
N ALA A 119 22.42 9.98 3.14
CA ALA A 119 23.12 9.99 1.86
C ALA A 119 22.63 8.82 1.00
N LEU A 120 21.85 9.12 -0.03
CA LEU A 120 21.38 8.19 -1.04
C LEU A 120 22.18 8.35 -2.33
N PRO A 121 22.24 7.31 -3.19
CA PRO A 121 22.84 7.43 -4.52
C PRO A 121 22.20 8.55 -5.35
N ALA A 122 22.96 9.17 -6.23
CA ALA A 122 22.43 10.21 -7.14
C ALA A 122 21.28 9.64 -7.99
N GLY A 123 20.17 10.38 -8.07
CA GLY A 123 18.97 9.95 -8.78
C GLY A 123 18.21 8.80 -8.09
N ALA A 124 18.44 8.57 -6.80
CA ALA A 124 17.73 7.55 -6.03
C ALA A 124 16.22 7.72 -6.13
N ARG A 125 15.54 6.60 -6.39
CA ARG A 125 14.08 6.46 -6.31
C ARG A 125 13.76 5.22 -5.52
N PHE A 126 12.96 5.34 -4.49
CA PHE A 126 12.63 4.22 -3.62
C PHE A 126 11.16 4.22 -3.22
N LEU A 127 10.67 3.07 -2.79
CA LEU A 127 9.29 2.87 -2.34
C LEU A 127 9.22 1.94 -1.13
N ALA A 128 8.03 1.84 -0.53
CA ALA A 128 7.71 0.95 0.58
C ALA A 128 8.67 1.07 1.78
N PRO A 129 8.95 2.28 2.32
CA PRO A 129 9.78 2.40 3.52
C PRO A 129 9.06 1.76 4.72
N SER A 130 9.80 0.96 5.50
CA SER A 130 9.29 0.36 6.74
C SER A 130 10.34 0.40 7.85
N TRP A 131 9.88 0.64 9.06
CA TRP A 131 10.72 0.59 10.26
C TRP A 131 11.02 -0.86 10.65
N SER A 132 12.23 -1.12 11.17
CA SER A 132 12.49 -2.35 11.92
C SER A 132 11.61 -2.41 13.17
N PRO A 133 11.33 -3.61 13.73
CA PRO A 133 10.53 -3.76 14.94
C PRO A 133 10.97 -2.86 16.10
N ASP A 134 12.27 -2.72 16.31
CA ASP A 134 12.89 -1.89 17.35
C ASP A 134 12.99 -0.40 17.00
N GLY A 135 12.69 0.00 15.73
CA GLY A 135 12.82 1.37 15.25
C GLY A 135 14.27 1.85 15.02
N GLY A 136 15.26 1.00 15.22
CA GLY A 136 16.68 1.33 15.03
C GLY A 136 17.11 1.41 13.57
N LYS A 137 16.32 0.83 12.66
CA LYS A 137 16.59 0.82 11.22
C LYS A 137 15.33 1.13 10.41
N MET A 138 15.54 1.49 9.16
CA MET A 138 14.48 1.60 8.15
C MET A 138 14.93 0.86 6.89
N ALA A 139 14.03 0.05 6.31
CA ALA A 139 14.27 -0.59 5.03
C ALA A 139 13.37 0.02 3.95
N PHE A 140 13.77 -0.11 2.70
CA PHE A 140 12.98 0.29 1.52
C PHE A 140 13.47 -0.42 0.25
N ILE A 141 12.65 -0.41 -0.77
CA ILE A 141 12.99 -0.93 -2.09
C ILE A 141 13.47 0.22 -2.98
N MET A 142 14.72 0.14 -3.41
CA MET A 142 15.36 1.08 -4.34
C MET A 142 15.16 0.63 -5.79
N ASP A 143 14.83 1.56 -6.67
CA ASP A 143 14.86 1.34 -8.12
C ASP A 143 16.32 1.33 -8.60
N GLY A 144 16.88 0.15 -8.75
CA GLY A 144 18.21 -0.05 -9.31
C GLY A 144 18.20 0.04 -10.84
N LYS A 145 19.39 -0.01 -11.45
CA LYS A 145 19.52 0.13 -12.92
C LYS A 145 18.80 -0.99 -13.70
N GLN A 146 18.83 -2.21 -13.19
CA GLN A 146 18.26 -3.39 -13.86
C GLN A 146 17.30 -4.21 -12.98
N SER A 147 17.23 -3.92 -11.68
CA SER A 147 16.41 -4.65 -10.73
C SER A 147 15.99 -3.76 -9.57
N LEU A 148 14.98 -4.17 -8.84
CA LEU A 148 14.71 -3.64 -7.51
C LEU A 148 15.72 -4.19 -6.52
N GLU A 149 16.15 -3.36 -5.57
CA GLU A 149 17.16 -3.66 -4.57
C GLU A 149 16.61 -3.39 -3.17
N LEU A 150 16.84 -4.28 -2.22
CA LEU A 150 16.52 -4.03 -0.81
C LEU A 150 17.64 -3.25 -0.14
N TRP A 151 17.31 -2.09 0.41
CA TRP A 151 18.22 -1.22 1.14
C TRP A 151 17.80 -1.09 2.60
N VAL A 152 18.78 -0.88 3.46
CA VAL A 152 18.60 -0.63 4.89
C VAL A 152 19.39 0.58 5.32
N VAL A 153 18.81 1.37 6.22
CA VAL A 153 19.40 2.58 6.80
C VAL A 153 19.51 2.41 8.30
N ASP A 154 20.68 2.69 8.84
CA ASP A 154 20.86 2.89 10.29
C ASP A 154 20.32 4.28 10.66
N VAL A 155 19.33 4.33 11.53
CA VAL A 155 18.63 5.56 11.90
C VAL A 155 19.54 6.53 12.66
N LYS A 156 20.41 6.00 13.55
CA LYS A 156 21.31 6.81 14.36
C LYS A 156 22.45 7.40 13.54
N ALA A 157 23.05 6.59 12.67
CA ALA A 157 24.15 7.02 11.80
C ALA A 157 23.67 7.78 10.55
N ALA A 158 22.39 7.62 10.14
CA ALA A 158 21.79 8.10 8.89
C ALA A 158 22.57 7.58 7.64
N THR A 159 23.05 6.33 7.70
CA THR A 159 23.82 5.69 6.63
C THR A 159 23.01 4.58 5.98
N ALA A 160 22.98 4.58 4.65
CA ALA A 160 22.24 3.62 3.84
C ALA A 160 23.20 2.60 3.19
N ARG A 161 22.77 1.35 3.10
CA ARG A 161 23.49 0.29 2.37
C ARG A 161 22.50 -0.69 1.75
N LYS A 162 22.94 -1.45 0.76
CA LYS A 162 22.19 -2.63 0.32
C LYS A 162 22.11 -3.64 1.45
N ALA A 163 20.96 -4.27 1.61
CA ALA A 163 20.78 -5.37 2.55
C ALA A 163 21.38 -6.68 2.00
N SER A 164 21.30 -6.88 0.69
CA SER A 164 21.84 -8.04 -0.04
C SER A 164 21.98 -7.71 -1.52
N ASP A 165 22.71 -8.53 -2.27
CA ASP A 165 22.89 -8.38 -3.74
C ASP A 165 21.79 -9.07 -4.57
N ILE A 166 20.76 -9.63 -3.93
CA ILE A 166 19.65 -10.28 -4.66
C ILE A 166 18.71 -9.26 -5.30
N ALA A 167 18.18 -9.59 -6.47
CA ALA A 167 17.13 -8.81 -7.11
C ALA A 167 15.77 -9.10 -6.48
N ILE A 168 15.01 -8.06 -6.16
CA ILE A 168 13.68 -8.18 -5.54
C ILE A 168 12.60 -8.21 -6.62
N SER A 169 11.60 -9.07 -6.47
CA SER A 169 10.38 -9.06 -7.25
C SER A 169 9.33 -8.20 -6.55
N GLY A 170 8.96 -7.08 -7.18
CA GLY A 170 7.97 -6.14 -6.66
C GLY A 170 6.62 -6.20 -7.39
N VAL A 171 6.35 -7.23 -8.19
CA VAL A 171 5.15 -7.31 -9.04
C VAL A 171 3.83 -7.41 -8.26
N PHE A 172 3.88 -7.98 -7.06
CA PHE A 172 2.73 -8.08 -6.16
C PHE A 172 2.76 -7.10 -4.98
N GLY A 173 3.72 -6.18 -4.92
CA GLY A 173 3.86 -5.21 -3.83
C GLY A 173 5.31 -4.96 -3.42
N ALA A 174 5.54 -4.66 -2.14
CA ALA A 174 6.87 -4.34 -1.63
C ALA A 174 7.92 -5.46 -1.81
N GLY A 175 7.47 -6.71 -1.79
CA GLY A 175 8.33 -7.88 -1.99
C GLY A 175 9.26 -8.18 -0.81
N TYR A 176 9.07 -7.56 0.36
CA TYR A 176 9.82 -7.86 1.58
C TYR A 176 9.00 -7.65 2.85
N ASP A 177 9.40 -8.33 3.90
CA ASP A 177 8.90 -8.18 5.27
C ASP A 177 10.06 -8.33 6.26
N TRP A 178 10.02 -7.58 7.37
CA TRP A 178 10.97 -7.74 8.46
C TRP A 178 10.74 -9.06 9.19
N LEU A 179 11.81 -9.72 9.62
CA LEU A 179 11.69 -10.75 10.65
C LEU A 179 11.31 -10.10 11.98
N PRO A 180 10.45 -10.73 12.79
CA PRO A 180 9.94 -10.13 14.05
C PRO A 180 11.03 -9.77 15.07
N ASP A 181 12.19 -10.44 15.03
CA ASP A 181 13.34 -10.15 15.87
C ASP A 181 14.26 -9.05 15.31
N GLY A 182 13.94 -8.52 14.11
CA GLY A 182 14.74 -7.50 13.44
C GLY A 182 16.08 -7.98 12.90
N SER A 183 16.37 -9.29 12.93
CA SER A 183 17.64 -9.87 12.48
C SER A 183 17.82 -9.85 10.95
N GLY A 184 16.74 -9.69 10.20
CA GLY A 184 16.77 -9.71 8.75
C GLY A 184 15.40 -9.57 8.12
N PHE A 185 15.27 -10.17 6.94
CA PHE A 185 14.07 -10.07 6.10
C PHE A 185 13.68 -11.42 5.51
N LEU A 186 12.39 -11.58 5.27
CA LEU A 186 11.88 -12.51 4.28
C LEU A 186 11.51 -11.72 3.02
N VAL A 187 11.99 -12.12 1.85
CA VAL A 187 11.81 -11.38 0.60
C VAL A 187 11.35 -12.27 -0.54
N GLN A 188 10.68 -11.68 -1.52
CA GLN A 188 10.42 -12.27 -2.83
C GLN A 188 11.59 -11.93 -3.75
N ALA A 189 12.52 -12.84 -3.92
CA ALA A 189 13.63 -12.68 -4.84
C ALA A 189 13.23 -13.09 -6.26
N VAL A 190 13.79 -12.40 -7.27
CA VAL A 190 13.77 -12.88 -8.65
C VAL A 190 14.60 -14.17 -8.70
N PRO A 191 14.08 -15.29 -9.24
CA PRO A 191 14.81 -16.55 -9.27
C PRO A 191 16.14 -16.43 -10.01
N THR A 192 17.21 -16.94 -9.43
CA THR A 192 18.51 -17.00 -10.07
C THR A 192 18.47 -17.92 -11.29
N GLY A 193 19.13 -17.52 -12.38
CA GLY A 193 19.17 -18.33 -13.61
C GLY A 193 17.86 -18.35 -14.39
N ARG A 194 16.93 -17.40 -14.14
CA ARG A 194 15.64 -17.32 -14.84
C ARG A 194 15.76 -17.23 -16.37
N GLY A 195 16.91 -16.80 -16.91
CA GLY A 195 17.12 -16.63 -18.35
C GLY A 195 16.47 -15.36 -18.91
N ALA A 196 16.36 -15.31 -20.25
CA ALA A 196 15.69 -14.22 -20.95
C ALA A 196 14.16 -14.40 -20.92
N PRO A 197 13.38 -13.30 -21.00
CA PRO A 197 11.93 -13.40 -21.09
C PRO A 197 11.49 -14.12 -22.37
N PRO A 198 10.34 -14.82 -22.33
CA PRO A 198 9.75 -15.45 -23.50
C PRO A 198 9.58 -14.47 -24.66
N VAL A 199 9.98 -14.87 -25.85
CA VAL A 199 9.81 -14.10 -27.08
C VAL A 199 8.54 -14.57 -27.77
N LYS A 200 7.75 -13.63 -28.28
CA LYS A 200 6.52 -13.97 -29.03
C LYS A 200 6.89 -14.57 -30.38
N ASP A 201 6.34 -15.73 -30.67
CA ASP A 201 6.44 -16.32 -31.99
C ASP A 201 5.82 -15.42 -33.04
N LEU A 202 6.56 -15.17 -34.12
CA LEU A 202 6.07 -14.37 -35.24
C LEU A 202 4.95 -15.10 -36.01
N THR A 203 4.97 -16.43 -36.02
CA THR A 203 3.94 -17.25 -36.66
C THR A 203 2.93 -17.71 -35.59
N PRO A 204 1.64 -17.36 -35.71
CA PRO A 204 0.63 -17.85 -34.81
C PRO A 204 0.55 -19.39 -34.86
N SER A 205 0.50 -20.05 -33.70
CA SER A 205 0.34 -21.50 -33.59
C SER A 205 -1.05 -22.02 -34.04
N GLY A 206 -2.00 -21.09 -34.26
CA GLY A 206 -3.36 -21.37 -34.70
C GLY A 206 -4.29 -20.18 -34.50
N PRO A 207 -5.55 -20.32 -34.92
CA PRO A 207 -6.55 -19.26 -34.67
C PRO A 207 -6.89 -19.18 -33.19
N THR A 208 -7.18 -17.98 -32.69
CA THR A 208 -7.76 -17.79 -31.36
C THR A 208 -9.25 -18.16 -31.44
N ILE A 209 -9.63 -19.28 -30.84
CA ILE A 209 -11.01 -19.77 -30.81
C ILE A 209 -11.61 -19.42 -29.44
N GLN A 210 -12.70 -18.66 -29.44
CA GLN A 210 -13.56 -18.46 -28.28
C GLN A 210 -14.84 -19.26 -28.46
N GLU A 211 -15.07 -20.21 -27.57
CA GLU A 211 -16.29 -21.02 -27.55
C GLU A 211 -17.17 -20.63 -26.38
N SER A 212 -18.43 -20.28 -26.66
CA SER A 212 -19.44 -20.16 -25.61
C SER A 212 -20.06 -21.54 -25.39
N LYS A 213 -19.82 -22.11 -24.18
CA LYS A 213 -20.39 -23.38 -23.77
C LYS A 213 -21.64 -23.23 -22.89
N GLY A 214 -22.38 -22.13 -23.06
CA GLY A 214 -23.60 -21.86 -22.29
C GLY A 214 -23.37 -21.51 -20.81
N ARG A 215 -22.11 -21.31 -20.38
CA ARG A 215 -21.82 -20.84 -19.02
C ARG A 215 -22.12 -19.34 -18.91
N THR A 216 -22.87 -18.97 -17.89
CA THR A 216 -23.09 -17.57 -17.54
C THR A 216 -21.82 -17.03 -16.90
N ALA A 217 -21.11 -16.12 -17.56
CA ALA A 217 -19.98 -15.42 -16.99
C ALA A 217 -20.47 -14.21 -16.17
N ALA A 218 -19.71 -13.82 -15.14
CA ALA A 218 -19.96 -12.61 -14.39
C ALA A 218 -19.78 -11.37 -15.30
N ILE A 219 -20.76 -10.45 -15.30
CA ILE A 219 -20.80 -9.25 -16.17
C ILE A 219 -19.89 -8.16 -15.53
N ARG A 220 -18.63 -8.43 -15.32
CA ARG A 220 -17.65 -7.43 -14.88
C ARG A 220 -16.63 -7.21 -15.97
N THR A 221 -16.39 -5.95 -16.32
CA THR A 221 -15.30 -5.56 -17.21
C THR A 221 -14.02 -5.48 -16.39
N TYR A 222 -13.04 -6.24 -16.78
CA TYR A 222 -11.70 -6.21 -16.20
C TYR A 222 -10.71 -5.65 -17.21
N GLN A 223 -9.66 -5.01 -16.71
CA GLN A 223 -8.56 -4.48 -17.52
C GLN A 223 -7.32 -5.35 -17.39
N ASP A 224 -6.44 -5.23 -18.40
CA ASP A 224 -5.09 -5.79 -18.36
C ASP A 224 -5.07 -7.33 -18.14
N LEU A 225 -6.09 -8.05 -18.64
CA LEU A 225 -6.17 -9.51 -18.56
C LEU A 225 -5.11 -10.18 -19.42
N LEU A 226 -4.85 -11.48 -19.18
CA LEU A 226 -4.14 -12.34 -20.13
C LEU A 226 -5.01 -12.52 -21.38
N THR A 227 -4.40 -12.65 -22.55
CA THR A 227 -5.13 -12.75 -23.82
C THR A 227 -4.73 -13.96 -24.67
N ASN A 228 -3.58 -14.57 -24.38
CA ASN A 228 -3.02 -15.66 -25.17
C ASN A 228 -1.96 -16.44 -24.38
N ALA A 229 -1.45 -17.53 -24.94
CA ALA A 229 -0.43 -18.38 -24.31
C ALA A 229 0.93 -17.65 -24.09
N HIS A 230 1.26 -16.66 -24.92
CA HIS A 230 2.47 -15.86 -24.72
C HIS A 230 2.33 -14.98 -23.46
N ASP A 231 1.17 -14.37 -23.24
CA ASP A 231 0.89 -13.62 -22.01
C ASP A 231 0.98 -14.52 -20.77
N GLU A 232 0.51 -15.79 -20.87
CA GLU A 232 0.68 -16.75 -19.77
C GLU A 232 2.16 -17.06 -19.50
N ALA A 233 2.98 -17.22 -20.54
CA ALA A 233 4.41 -17.48 -20.40
C ALA A 233 5.13 -16.25 -19.79
N LEU A 234 4.75 -15.03 -20.20
CA LEU A 234 5.25 -13.79 -19.59
C LEU A 234 4.79 -13.65 -18.13
N PHE A 235 3.55 -14.08 -17.82
CA PHE A 235 3.04 -14.06 -16.45
C PHE A 235 3.85 -15.02 -15.58
N ASP A 236 4.07 -16.25 -15.98
CA ASP A 236 4.94 -17.18 -15.25
C ASP A 236 6.35 -16.60 -15.08
N TYR A 237 6.93 -16.02 -16.13
CA TYR A 237 8.28 -15.47 -16.09
C TYR A 237 8.45 -14.32 -15.10
N TYR A 238 7.56 -13.32 -15.13
CA TYR A 238 7.70 -12.13 -14.29
C TYR A 238 7.13 -12.30 -12.89
N PHE A 239 6.09 -13.14 -12.71
CA PHE A 239 5.41 -13.28 -11.44
C PHE A 239 5.93 -14.41 -10.57
N THR A 240 6.75 -15.32 -11.13
CA THR A 240 7.46 -16.32 -10.33
C THR A 240 8.53 -15.65 -9.47
N SER A 241 8.50 -15.92 -8.18
CA SER A 241 9.49 -15.47 -7.20
C SER A 241 9.95 -16.62 -6.31
N GLN A 242 11.12 -16.47 -5.71
CA GLN A 242 11.68 -17.35 -4.67
C GLN A 242 11.62 -16.63 -3.35
N LEU A 243 10.89 -17.16 -2.36
CA LEU A 243 11.04 -16.67 -1.00
C LEU A 243 12.47 -16.90 -0.53
N THR A 244 13.08 -15.88 0.05
CA THR A 244 14.48 -15.89 0.46
C THR A 244 14.61 -15.14 1.78
N ARG A 245 15.23 -15.77 2.76
CA ARG A 245 15.64 -15.13 4.01
C ARG A 245 16.95 -14.39 3.78
N VAL A 246 17.00 -13.11 4.14
CA VAL A 246 18.19 -12.27 4.08
C VAL A 246 18.61 -11.95 5.51
N ASP A 247 19.79 -12.36 5.90
CA ASP A 247 20.40 -11.99 7.18
C ASP A 247 20.96 -10.56 7.10
N LEU A 248 20.64 -9.74 8.07
CA LEU A 248 21.04 -8.34 8.07
C LEU A 248 22.50 -8.12 8.48
N ALA A 249 23.11 -9.06 9.21
CA ALA A 249 24.47 -8.93 9.69
C ALA A 249 25.49 -9.06 8.56
N ASP A 250 25.31 -10.03 7.67
CA ASP A 250 26.27 -10.35 6.60
C ASP A 250 25.68 -10.25 5.18
N GLY A 251 24.35 -10.01 5.05
CA GLY A 251 23.65 -9.96 3.77
C GLY A 251 23.42 -11.33 3.12
N LYS A 252 23.67 -12.42 3.85
CA LYS A 252 23.51 -13.78 3.34
C LYS A 252 22.06 -14.05 2.99
N ALA A 253 21.86 -14.53 1.75
CA ALA A 253 20.57 -14.90 1.23
C ALA A 253 20.40 -16.44 1.23
N THR A 254 19.31 -16.94 1.82
CA THR A 254 19.00 -18.36 1.90
C THR A 254 17.58 -18.60 1.37
N ALA A 255 17.47 -19.46 0.35
CA ALA A 255 16.16 -19.79 -0.25
C ALA A 255 15.24 -20.50 0.76
N VAL A 256 13.97 -20.14 0.77
CA VAL A 256 12.92 -20.72 1.60
C VAL A 256 11.88 -21.39 0.72
N GLY A 257 11.76 -22.71 0.83
CA GLY A 257 10.84 -23.50 0.01
C GLY A 257 11.17 -23.47 -1.50
N LYS A 258 10.16 -23.70 -2.35
CA LYS A 258 10.29 -23.74 -3.81
C LYS A 258 9.80 -22.44 -4.44
N PRO A 259 10.38 -22.02 -5.59
CA PRO A 259 9.87 -20.88 -6.34
C PRO A 259 8.42 -21.14 -6.84
N GLY A 260 7.71 -20.08 -7.13
CA GLY A 260 6.34 -20.11 -7.67
C GLY A 260 5.76 -18.73 -7.82
N VAL A 261 4.54 -18.64 -8.33
CA VAL A 261 3.82 -17.38 -8.43
C VAL A 261 3.22 -17.05 -7.04
N ILE A 262 4.03 -16.39 -6.20
CA ILE A 262 3.69 -16.08 -4.81
C ILE A 262 3.05 -14.69 -4.78
N SER A 263 1.74 -14.62 -4.63
CA SER A 263 1.00 -13.35 -4.61
C SER A 263 0.97 -12.66 -3.23
N GLY A 264 1.41 -13.36 -2.19
CA GLY A 264 1.52 -12.81 -0.84
C GLY A 264 2.22 -13.78 0.11
N PHE A 265 2.84 -13.22 1.13
CA PHE A 265 3.46 -13.98 2.22
C PHE A 265 3.44 -13.14 3.50
N GLY A 266 3.63 -13.78 4.64
CA GLY A 266 3.79 -13.11 5.93
C GLY A 266 4.40 -14.05 6.95
N VAL A 267 5.30 -13.52 7.76
CA VAL A 267 5.95 -14.27 8.87
C VAL A 267 5.02 -14.27 10.07
N SER A 268 4.93 -15.39 10.81
CA SER A 268 4.21 -15.42 12.08
C SER A 268 4.83 -14.48 13.11
N PRO A 269 4.06 -13.93 14.08
CA PRO A 269 4.61 -13.01 15.08
C PRO A 269 5.75 -13.57 15.94
N ASP A 270 5.87 -14.90 16.04
CA ASP A 270 6.99 -15.56 16.72
C ASP A 270 8.18 -15.88 15.79
N GLY A 271 8.08 -15.58 14.49
CA GLY A 271 9.12 -15.81 13.51
C GLY A 271 9.31 -17.27 13.09
N GLN A 272 8.45 -18.22 13.55
CA GLN A 272 8.67 -19.65 13.32
C GLN A 272 8.06 -20.16 12.01
N TYR A 273 7.01 -19.47 11.50
CA TYR A 273 6.23 -19.93 10.36
C TYR A 273 6.05 -18.84 9.30
N VAL A 274 5.81 -19.29 8.09
CA VAL A 274 5.49 -18.44 6.93
C VAL A 274 4.15 -18.86 6.35
N LEU A 275 3.21 -17.92 6.28
CA LEU A 275 1.98 -18.04 5.51
C LEU A 275 2.29 -17.62 4.07
N THR A 276 1.92 -18.44 3.07
CA THR A 276 2.08 -18.12 1.65
C THR A 276 0.78 -18.20 0.91
N ASN A 277 0.58 -17.32 -0.07
CA ASN A 277 -0.50 -17.34 -1.03
C ASN A 277 0.10 -17.52 -2.43
N ARG A 278 -0.17 -18.64 -3.09
CA ARG A 278 0.39 -19.04 -4.40
C ARG A 278 -0.71 -19.13 -5.43
N LEU A 279 -0.50 -18.52 -6.59
CA LEU A 279 -1.36 -18.71 -7.75
C LEU A 279 -0.90 -19.92 -8.55
N LYS A 280 -1.87 -20.68 -9.07
CA LYS A 280 -1.64 -21.92 -9.83
C LYS A 280 -2.29 -21.84 -11.20
N ARG A 281 -1.86 -22.72 -12.10
CA ARG A 281 -2.55 -22.97 -13.35
C ARG A 281 -3.80 -23.86 -13.12
N PRO A 282 -4.80 -23.83 -14.04
CA PRO A 282 -4.84 -23.04 -15.28
C PRO A 282 -5.16 -21.56 -15.03
N TYR A 283 -4.57 -20.68 -15.86
CA TYR A 283 -4.92 -19.26 -15.85
C TYR A 283 -6.20 -18.99 -16.63
N SER A 284 -6.70 -17.75 -16.57
CA SER A 284 -7.93 -17.35 -17.26
C SER A 284 -7.72 -16.07 -18.07
N TYR A 285 -8.40 -15.98 -19.20
CA TYR A 285 -8.47 -14.77 -20.03
C TYR A 285 -9.73 -13.94 -19.71
N LEU A 286 -10.57 -14.40 -18.77
CA LEU A 286 -11.85 -13.78 -18.43
C LEU A 286 -11.83 -13.01 -17.11
N VAL A 287 -10.90 -13.34 -16.22
CA VAL A 287 -10.81 -12.79 -14.87
C VAL A 287 -9.36 -12.43 -14.53
N PRO A 288 -9.13 -11.46 -13.62
CA PRO A 288 -7.79 -11.11 -13.18
C PRO A 288 -7.15 -12.19 -12.31
N ALA A 289 -5.84 -12.12 -12.13
CA ALA A 289 -5.05 -13.09 -11.38
C ALA A 289 -5.50 -13.25 -9.91
N SER A 290 -6.17 -12.26 -9.33
CA SER A 290 -6.77 -12.39 -7.99
C SER A 290 -7.88 -13.44 -7.89
N GLN A 291 -8.35 -13.96 -9.02
CA GLN A 291 -9.37 -15.01 -9.12
C GLN A 291 -8.81 -16.33 -9.68
N PHE A 292 -7.50 -16.39 -9.98
CA PHE A 292 -6.85 -17.64 -10.44
C PHE A 292 -6.85 -18.70 -9.34
N PRO A 293 -6.64 -19.98 -9.72
CA PRO A 293 -6.48 -21.03 -8.75
C PRO A 293 -5.42 -20.68 -7.72
N THR A 294 -5.74 -20.86 -6.45
CA THR A 294 -4.96 -20.32 -5.34
C THR A 294 -4.71 -21.38 -4.29
N GLU A 295 -3.46 -21.54 -3.89
CA GLU A 295 -3.05 -22.30 -2.72
C GLU A 295 -2.65 -21.35 -1.60
N ILE A 296 -3.21 -21.57 -0.40
CA ILE A 296 -2.76 -20.90 0.82
C ILE A 296 -2.19 -21.98 1.75
N ALA A 297 -0.93 -21.81 2.13
CA ALA A 297 -0.21 -22.81 2.91
C ALA A 297 0.67 -22.18 3.98
N VAL A 298 0.94 -22.94 5.03
CA VAL A 298 1.91 -22.64 6.07
C VAL A 298 3.12 -23.54 5.89
N SER A 299 4.30 -22.97 5.99
CA SER A 299 5.58 -23.65 6.14
C SER A 299 6.31 -23.18 7.39
N THR A 300 7.35 -23.91 7.81
CA THR A 300 8.31 -23.35 8.76
C THR A 300 9.09 -22.21 8.10
N ILE A 301 9.77 -21.39 8.91
CA ILE A 301 10.63 -20.30 8.41
C ILE A 301 11.77 -20.81 7.49
N ASP A 302 12.15 -22.07 7.60
CA ASP A 302 13.12 -22.72 6.72
C ASP A 302 12.49 -23.39 5.49
N GLY A 303 11.18 -23.22 5.29
CA GLY A 303 10.46 -23.67 4.10
C GLY A 303 9.96 -25.12 4.11
N GLN A 304 9.97 -25.82 5.25
CA GLN A 304 9.37 -27.13 5.37
C GLN A 304 7.85 -27.02 5.38
N PRO A 305 7.12 -27.74 4.53
CA PRO A 305 5.66 -27.71 4.51
C PRO A 305 5.06 -28.14 5.85
N VAL A 306 4.08 -27.39 6.35
CA VAL A 306 3.35 -27.70 7.59
C VAL A 306 1.89 -28.01 7.29
N LYS A 307 1.19 -27.11 6.58
CA LYS A 307 -0.23 -27.26 6.30
C LYS A 307 -0.66 -26.53 5.04
N THR A 308 -1.45 -27.16 4.20
CA THR A 308 -2.26 -26.50 3.17
C THR A 308 -3.63 -26.18 3.74
N LEU A 309 -3.98 -24.90 3.80
CA LEU A 309 -5.28 -24.41 4.30
C LEU A 309 -6.32 -24.33 3.18
N VAL A 310 -5.87 -23.96 1.97
CA VAL A 310 -6.70 -23.71 0.81
C VAL A 310 -6.04 -24.31 -0.42
N ASP A 311 -6.82 -25.04 -1.18
CA ASP A 311 -6.55 -25.36 -2.58
C ASP A 311 -7.82 -25.03 -3.37
N ARG A 312 -7.91 -23.76 -3.81
CA ARG A 312 -9.09 -23.21 -4.46
C ARG A 312 -8.93 -23.26 -5.97
N PRO A 313 -9.91 -23.78 -6.72
CA PRO A 313 -9.93 -23.69 -8.17
C PRO A 313 -10.18 -22.26 -8.66
N LEU A 314 -10.16 -22.06 -9.97
CA LEU A 314 -10.51 -20.80 -10.62
C LEU A 314 -11.89 -20.30 -10.14
N THR A 315 -11.97 -19.02 -9.75
CA THR A 315 -13.20 -18.38 -9.24
C THR A 315 -13.81 -17.42 -10.26
N ASP A 316 -14.04 -17.90 -11.49
CA ASP A 316 -14.62 -17.12 -12.58
C ASP A 316 -16.16 -17.01 -12.54
N ASN A 317 -16.80 -17.68 -11.60
CA ASN A 317 -18.25 -17.81 -11.46
C ASN A 317 -18.83 -17.11 -10.22
N LEU A 318 -18.11 -16.17 -9.62
CA LEU A 318 -18.62 -15.42 -8.47
C LEU A 318 -19.90 -14.64 -8.86
N PRO A 319 -20.93 -14.65 -8.01
CA PRO A 319 -22.12 -13.83 -8.22
C PRO A 319 -21.77 -12.36 -8.48
N ALA A 320 -22.49 -11.72 -9.41
CA ALA A 320 -22.32 -10.29 -9.70
C ALA A 320 -22.97 -9.43 -8.59
N ALA A 321 -22.41 -9.48 -7.39
CA ALA A 321 -22.85 -8.71 -6.22
C ALA A 321 -21.63 -8.21 -5.43
N PHE A 322 -21.78 -7.09 -4.73
CA PHE A 322 -20.64 -6.45 -4.02
C PHE A 322 -20.10 -7.26 -2.83
N ASP A 323 -20.96 -7.98 -2.14
CA ASP A 323 -20.57 -8.86 -1.02
C ASP A 323 -20.45 -10.33 -1.44
N ALA A 324 -20.36 -10.61 -2.75
CA ALA A 324 -20.05 -11.94 -3.23
C ALA A 324 -18.60 -12.30 -2.90
N VAL A 325 -18.39 -13.48 -2.36
CA VAL A 325 -17.07 -13.98 -1.94
C VAL A 325 -16.89 -15.45 -2.33
N PRO A 326 -15.67 -15.93 -2.47
CA PRO A 326 -15.43 -17.37 -2.65
C PRO A 326 -15.94 -18.16 -1.44
N THR A 327 -16.34 -19.41 -1.69
CA THR A 327 -16.65 -20.37 -0.63
C THR A 327 -15.39 -20.92 0.03
N GLY A 328 -15.54 -21.47 1.24
CA GLY A 328 -14.44 -22.00 2.05
C GLY A 328 -13.56 -20.92 2.67
N VAL A 329 -12.38 -21.31 3.07
CA VAL A 329 -11.40 -20.47 3.78
C VAL A 329 -10.97 -19.28 2.95
N ARG A 330 -11.06 -18.06 3.50
CA ARG A 330 -10.66 -16.81 2.86
C ARG A 330 -10.17 -15.77 3.88
N SER A 331 -9.47 -14.74 3.43
CA SER A 331 -8.92 -13.68 4.29
C SER A 331 -8.05 -14.23 5.42
N VAL A 332 -7.18 -15.18 5.07
CA VAL A 332 -6.27 -15.79 6.04
C VAL A 332 -5.18 -14.80 6.41
N SER A 333 -4.92 -14.65 7.71
CA SER A 333 -3.82 -13.83 8.24
C SER A 333 -3.34 -14.36 9.58
N TRP A 334 -2.19 -13.87 10.04
CA TRP A 334 -1.72 -14.11 11.39
C TRP A 334 -2.52 -13.26 12.39
N ARG A 335 -2.76 -13.81 13.56
CA ARG A 335 -3.28 -13.10 14.72
C ARG A 335 -2.13 -12.37 15.41
N ALA A 336 -2.12 -11.04 15.34
CA ALA A 336 -0.99 -10.21 15.75
C ALA A 336 -0.64 -10.30 17.26
N ASP A 337 -1.62 -10.52 18.14
CA ASP A 337 -1.42 -10.61 19.59
C ASP A 337 -1.05 -12.04 20.09
N ALA A 338 -0.84 -13.00 19.17
CA ALA A 338 -0.49 -14.38 19.51
C ALA A 338 0.77 -14.84 18.74
N PRO A 339 1.55 -15.81 19.25
CA PRO A 339 2.81 -16.23 18.62
C PRO A 339 2.65 -16.75 17.20
N ALA A 340 1.80 -17.76 16.99
CA ALA A 340 1.54 -18.38 15.69
C ALA A 340 0.11 -18.91 15.64
N THR A 341 -0.84 -18.01 15.47
CA THR A 341 -2.26 -18.36 15.34
C THR A 341 -2.82 -17.74 14.07
N LEU A 342 -3.43 -18.55 13.23
CA LEU A 342 -4.13 -18.10 12.04
C LEU A 342 -5.55 -17.66 12.40
N VAL A 343 -6.04 -16.67 11.63
CA VAL A 343 -7.44 -16.27 11.59
C VAL A 343 -7.93 -16.28 10.15
N TRP A 344 -9.17 -16.71 9.91
CA TRP A 344 -9.80 -16.64 8.60
C TRP A 344 -11.32 -16.58 8.70
N ALA A 345 -11.98 -16.31 7.59
CA ALA A 345 -13.43 -16.33 7.47
C ALA A 345 -13.89 -17.36 6.44
N GLU A 346 -15.09 -17.91 6.63
CA GLU A 346 -15.78 -18.78 5.71
C GLU A 346 -17.22 -18.32 5.49
N ALA A 347 -17.65 -18.27 4.21
CA ALA A 347 -19.01 -17.90 3.86
C ALA A 347 -20.00 -19.01 4.18
N GLN A 348 -21.09 -18.70 4.91
CA GLN A 348 -22.14 -19.64 5.30
C GLN A 348 -23.34 -19.63 4.33
N ASP A 349 -23.38 -18.64 3.41
CA ASP A 349 -24.39 -18.49 2.36
C ASP A 349 -23.97 -19.04 0.98
N GLY A 350 -22.86 -19.77 0.94
CA GLY A 350 -22.24 -20.22 -0.32
C GLY A 350 -21.62 -19.08 -1.13
N GLY A 351 -21.29 -17.96 -0.46
CA GLY A 351 -20.66 -16.80 -1.10
C GLY A 351 -21.63 -15.89 -1.86
N ASP A 352 -22.93 -16.20 -1.88
CA ASP A 352 -23.95 -15.40 -2.55
C ASP A 352 -24.74 -14.55 -1.53
N PRO A 353 -24.51 -13.22 -1.48
CA PRO A 353 -25.17 -12.34 -0.52
C PRO A 353 -26.68 -12.20 -0.75
N ARG A 354 -27.23 -12.71 -1.85
CA ARG A 354 -28.67 -12.69 -2.12
C ARG A 354 -29.43 -13.79 -1.40
N LYS A 355 -28.73 -14.80 -0.87
CA LYS A 355 -29.34 -15.85 -0.05
C LYS A 355 -29.71 -15.27 1.32
N LYS A 356 -30.97 -15.51 1.70
CA LYS A 356 -31.50 -15.08 3.00
C LYS A 356 -31.10 -16.11 4.06
N VAL A 357 -30.04 -15.84 4.79
CA VAL A 357 -29.54 -16.65 5.92
C VAL A 357 -29.31 -15.74 7.14
N ALA A 358 -29.35 -16.33 8.34
CA ALA A 358 -29.06 -15.57 9.55
C ALA A 358 -27.57 -15.23 9.69
N ILE A 359 -26.71 -16.12 9.25
CA ILE A 359 -25.26 -16.01 9.33
C ILE A 359 -24.68 -16.02 7.92
N HIS A 360 -23.96 -14.96 7.55
CA HIS A 360 -23.30 -14.88 6.27
C HIS A 360 -21.83 -15.30 6.31
N ASP A 361 -21.15 -15.08 7.44
CA ASP A 361 -19.76 -15.51 7.62
C ASP A 361 -19.56 -16.14 9.01
N SER A 362 -18.66 -17.11 9.10
CA SER A 362 -18.06 -17.57 10.36
C SER A 362 -16.56 -17.29 10.35
N VAL A 363 -16.02 -16.88 11.49
CA VAL A 363 -14.59 -16.61 11.68
C VAL A 363 -13.97 -17.70 12.52
N PHE A 364 -12.78 -18.16 12.13
CA PHE A 364 -12.09 -19.27 12.75
C PHE A 364 -10.68 -18.90 13.17
N LEU A 365 -10.16 -19.60 14.18
CA LEU A 365 -8.79 -19.55 14.66
C LEU A 365 -8.15 -20.93 14.59
N GLN A 366 -6.86 -20.98 14.32
CA GLN A 366 -6.06 -22.21 14.46
C GLN A 366 -4.63 -21.85 14.88
N ALA A 367 -4.24 -22.31 16.07
CA ALA A 367 -2.89 -22.13 16.58
C ALA A 367 -1.95 -23.22 16.05
N ALA A 368 -0.65 -22.91 16.04
CA ALA A 368 0.39 -23.90 15.83
C ALA A 368 0.28 -25.04 16.88
N PRO A 369 0.63 -26.31 16.50
CA PRO A 369 1.25 -26.75 15.23
C PRO A 369 0.27 -27.00 14.08
N PHE A 370 -0.99 -26.53 14.11
CA PHE A 370 -2.02 -26.58 13.07
C PHE A 370 -2.57 -28.00 12.79
N ASP A 371 -2.36 -28.98 13.66
CA ASP A 371 -2.81 -30.36 13.56
C ASP A 371 -4.23 -30.56 14.09
N GLY A 372 -4.67 -29.69 15.01
CA GLY A 372 -6.00 -29.72 15.59
C GLY A 372 -7.11 -29.19 14.67
N ALA A 373 -8.37 -29.39 15.07
CA ALA A 373 -9.50 -28.74 14.42
C ALA A 373 -9.50 -27.23 14.66
N PRO A 374 -9.90 -26.42 13.66
CA PRO A 374 -10.06 -24.98 13.87
C PRO A 374 -11.13 -24.68 14.93
N THR A 375 -10.89 -23.66 15.73
CA THR A 375 -11.88 -23.14 16.69
C THR A 375 -12.70 -22.05 16.03
N LYS A 376 -14.03 -22.19 16.02
CA LYS A 376 -14.90 -21.13 15.54
C LYS A 376 -14.91 -19.99 16.55
N LEU A 377 -14.40 -18.82 16.13
CA LEU A 377 -14.31 -17.63 16.97
C LEU A 377 -15.68 -16.96 17.13
N ILE A 378 -16.39 -16.73 16.01
CA ILE A 378 -17.69 -16.02 16.02
C ILE A 378 -18.44 -16.24 14.70
N ASP A 379 -19.77 -16.22 14.76
CA ASP A 379 -20.68 -16.12 13.62
C ASP A 379 -21.08 -14.67 13.37
N LEU A 380 -21.16 -14.27 12.10
CA LEU A 380 -21.46 -12.89 11.68
C LEU A 380 -22.69 -12.84 10.78
N GLU A 381 -23.61 -11.94 11.07
CA GLU A 381 -24.76 -11.62 10.21
C GLU A 381 -24.33 -10.95 8.88
N GLN A 382 -23.11 -10.43 8.81
CA GLN A 382 -22.56 -9.67 7.71
C GLN A 382 -21.21 -10.24 7.26
N ARG A 383 -20.62 -9.69 6.19
CA ARG A 383 -19.27 -10.08 5.75
C ARG A 383 -18.21 -9.61 6.72
N TYR A 384 -17.32 -10.49 7.07
CA TYR A 384 -16.08 -10.22 7.76
C TYR A 384 -15.21 -9.22 6.98
N ARG A 385 -14.62 -8.23 7.68
CA ARG A 385 -13.72 -7.23 7.09
C ARG A 385 -12.34 -7.17 7.73
N GLY A 386 -12.18 -7.66 8.93
CA GLY A 386 -10.91 -7.69 9.64
C GLY A 386 -11.08 -7.68 11.15
N VAL A 387 -9.96 -7.89 11.83
CA VAL A 387 -9.83 -7.79 13.29
C VAL A 387 -8.64 -6.92 13.62
N GLU A 388 -8.83 -5.97 14.51
CA GLU A 388 -7.77 -5.22 15.17
C GLU A 388 -7.52 -5.88 16.52
N TRP A 389 -6.36 -6.53 16.62
CA TRP A 389 -5.97 -7.30 17.80
C TRP A 389 -5.45 -6.36 18.88
N GLY A 390 -5.72 -6.66 20.12
CA GLY A 390 -5.28 -5.84 21.24
C GLY A 390 -4.43 -6.60 22.23
N ARG A 391 -5.06 -7.52 22.89
CA ARG A 391 -4.44 -8.43 23.88
C ARG A 391 -5.28 -9.71 23.90
N GLY A 392 -4.77 -10.78 24.50
CA GLY A 392 -5.36 -12.11 24.41
C GLY A 392 -6.86 -12.21 24.70
N ASP A 393 -7.42 -11.25 25.43
CA ASP A 393 -8.83 -11.17 25.84
C ASP A 393 -9.65 -10.06 25.18
N VAL A 394 -9.03 -9.22 24.33
CA VAL A 394 -9.71 -8.06 23.69
C VAL A 394 -9.25 -7.88 22.25
N ALA A 395 -10.22 -7.91 21.33
CA ALA A 395 -10.02 -7.48 19.95
C ALA A 395 -11.29 -6.80 19.40
N LEU A 396 -11.14 -6.02 18.36
CA LEU A 396 -12.24 -5.33 17.67
C LEU A 396 -12.40 -5.92 16.27
N LEU A 397 -13.52 -6.61 16.03
CA LEU A 397 -13.86 -7.19 14.75
C LEU A 397 -14.82 -6.27 13.99
N THR A 398 -14.51 -6.00 12.74
CA THR A 398 -15.38 -5.24 11.84
C THR A 398 -16.11 -6.17 10.88
N SER A 399 -17.43 -6.01 10.77
CA SER A 399 -18.27 -6.59 9.73
C SER A 399 -19.01 -5.51 8.95
N ARG A 400 -19.32 -5.76 7.67
CA ARG A 400 -20.04 -4.82 6.80
C ARG A 400 -21.02 -5.51 5.88
N TRP A 401 -22.10 -4.76 5.52
CA TRP A 401 -23.04 -5.15 4.49
C TRP A 401 -23.25 -4.02 3.50
N TRP A 402 -22.86 -4.26 2.25
CA TRP A 402 -22.83 -3.22 1.23
C TRP A 402 -24.23 -2.70 0.87
N GLN A 403 -25.22 -3.57 0.78
CA GLN A 403 -26.55 -3.18 0.34
C GLN A 403 -27.21 -2.14 1.28
N THR A 404 -27.05 -2.29 2.58
CA THR A 404 -27.57 -1.36 3.59
C THR A 404 -26.58 -0.29 4.01
N ARG A 405 -25.34 -0.36 3.52
CA ARG A 405 -24.20 0.47 4.01
C ARG A 405 -23.93 0.31 5.50
N ASN A 406 -24.40 -0.76 6.08
CA ASN A 406 -24.25 -1.00 7.52
C ASN A 406 -22.85 -1.55 7.84
N GLN A 407 -22.30 -1.10 8.95
CA GLN A 407 -21.07 -1.61 9.58
C GLN A 407 -21.32 -1.84 11.04
N LYS A 408 -20.85 -3.00 11.53
CA LYS A 408 -20.81 -3.31 12.96
C LYS A 408 -19.35 -3.39 13.42
N LEU A 409 -19.05 -2.79 14.55
CA LEU A 409 -17.82 -3.01 15.31
C LEU A 409 -18.17 -3.89 16.50
N ILE A 410 -17.54 -5.04 16.60
CA ILE A 410 -17.84 -6.09 17.55
C ILE A 410 -16.64 -6.26 18.47
N LEU A 411 -16.84 -6.02 19.76
CA LEU A 411 -15.87 -6.39 20.79
C LEU A 411 -15.91 -7.89 20.99
N ILE A 412 -14.79 -8.56 20.84
CA ILE A 412 -14.64 -10.00 21.03
C ILE A 412 -13.60 -10.31 22.10
N ASP A 413 -13.77 -11.42 22.79
CA ASP A 413 -12.78 -12.03 23.66
C ASP A 413 -12.24 -13.31 22.97
N PRO A 414 -11.06 -13.24 22.34
CA PRO A 414 -10.51 -14.40 21.62
C PRO A 414 -10.23 -15.62 22.51
N SER A 415 -10.15 -15.44 23.83
CA SER A 415 -10.00 -16.55 24.79
C SER A 415 -11.33 -17.24 25.12
N LYS A 416 -12.46 -16.62 24.71
CA LYS A 416 -13.82 -17.14 24.91
C LYS A 416 -14.58 -17.18 23.58
N PRO A 417 -14.27 -18.12 22.70
CA PRO A 417 -14.92 -18.26 21.40
C PRO A 417 -16.43 -18.34 21.51
N GLY A 418 -17.13 -17.80 20.51
CA GLY A 418 -18.59 -17.73 20.48
C GLY A 418 -19.16 -16.50 21.22
N THR A 419 -18.33 -15.71 21.88
CA THR A 419 -18.76 -14.50 22.57
C THR A 419 -18.35 -13.26 21.78
N GLY A 420 -19.32 -12.35 21.59
CA GLY A 420 -19.05 -11.07 20.93
C GLY A 420 -20.20 -10.11 21.20
N ARG A 421 -19.88 -8.82 21.34
CA ARG A 421 -20.86 -7.77 21.59
C ARG A 421 -20.67 -6.62 20.60
N VAL A 422 -21.75 -6.29 19.89
CA VAL A 422 -21.76 -5.11 19.02
C VAL A 422 -21.66 -3.86 19.90
N ILE A 423 -20.61 -3.08 19.70
CA ILE A 423 -20.39 -1.82 20.41
C ILE A 423 -20.65 -0.59 19.53
N VAL A 424 -20.56 -0.75 18.19
CA VAL A 424 -20.97 0.27 17.21
C VAL A 424 -21.78 -0.42 16.13
N ASP A 425 -22.96 0.14 15.80
CA ASP A 425 -23.81 -0.26 14.68
C ASP A 425 -24.21 1.00 13.94
N ARG A 426 -23.74 1.17 12.67
CA ARG A 426 -23.94 2.42 11.95
C ARG A 426 -23.98 2.24 10.43
N ASN A 427 -24.52 3.23 9.75
CA ASN A 427 -24.24 3.40 8.33
C ASN A 427 -22.81 3.95 8.16
N TYR A 428 -21.91 3.20 7.47
CA TYR A 428 -20.51 3.63 7.29
C TYR A 428 -20.33 4.82 6.34
N GLN A 429 -21.36 5.22 5.60
CA GLN A 429 -21.36 6.44 4.80
C GLN A 429 -21.79 7.69 5.60
N ASP A 430 -22.34 7.51 6.79
CA ASP A 430 -22.64 8.60 7.71
C ASP A 430 -21.36 9.14 8.34
N ARG A 431 -20.81 10.20 7.73
CA ARG A 431 -19.58 10.83 8.17
C ARG A 431 -19.73 11.65 9.43
N TYR A 432 -20.95 12.15 9.72
CA TYR A 432 -21.19 13.02 10.86
C TYR A 432 -21.18 12.26 12.19
N ASN A 433 -21.65 11.01 12.17
CA ASN A 433 -21.66 10.11 13.31
C ASN A 433 -20.51 9.09 13.28
N ASP A 434 -19.42 9.39 12.56
CA ASP A 434 -18.25 8.51 12.51
C ASP A 434 -17.49 8.56 13.86
N PRO A 435 -17.40 7.43 14.60
CA PRO A 435 -16.69 7.39 15.87
C PRO A 435 -15.15 7.47 15.69
N GLY A 436 -14.68 7.45 14.46
CA GLY A 436 -13.27 7.33 14.13
C GLY A 436 -12.79 5.88 14.07
N ARG A 437 -11.52 5.71 13.82
CA ARG A 437 -10.81 4.42 13.78
C ARG A 437 -9.95 4.25 15.01
N ALA A 438 -9.85 3.02 15.49
CA ALA A 438 -8.96 2.69 16.60
C ALA A 438 -7.50 3.00 16.23
N VAL A 439 -6.75 3.52 17.19
CA VAL A 439 -5.32 3.73 17.05
C VAL A 439 -4.62 2.43 17.42
N THR A 440 -3.66 2.03 16.61
CA THR A 440 -2.75 0.92 16.91
C THR A 440 -1.38 1.42 17.32
N ARG A 441 -0.66 0.55 17.97
CA ARG A 441 0.72 0.76 18.38
C ARG A 441 1.52 -0.49 18.07
N ARG A 442 2.68 -0.29 17.48
CA ARG A 442 3.59 -1.39 17.15
C ARG A 442 4.24 -1.94 18.42
N ASP A 443 4.19 -3.26 18.59
CA ASP A 443 4.86 -3.97 19.68
C ASP A 443 6.34 -4.27 19.36
N ALA A 444 7.04 -4.94 20.28
CA ALA A 444 8.45 -5.28 20.12
C ALA A 444 8.73 -6.28 18.98
N ARG A 445 7.72 -6.98 18.46
CA ARG A 445 7.80 -7.92 17.34
C ARG A 445 7.49 -7.26 15.99
N GLY A 446 7.08 -5.98 16.03
CA GLY A 446 6.66 -5.24 14.85
C GLY A 446 5.17 -5.37 14.53
N GLU A 447 4.37 -6.00 15.42
CA GLU A 447 2.93 -6.18 15.24
C GLU A 447 2.13 -4.96 15.70
N ASP A 448 1.11 -4.59 14.93
CA ASP A 448 0.23 -3.47 15.26
C ASP A 448 -0.92 -3.94 16.16
N LEU A 449 -0.92 -3.52 17.42
CA LEU A 449 -1.91 -3.85 18.43
C LEU A 449 -2.71 -2.61 18.84
N LEU A 450 -3.97 -2.79 19.26
CA LEU A 450 -4.83 -1.73 19.77
C LEU A 450 -4.13 -0.94 20.87
N HIS A 451 -4.20 0.38 20.78
CA HIS A 451 -3.64 1.28 21.78
C HIS A 451 -4.68 1.60 22.86
N PHE A 452 -4.56 0.93 24.01
CA PHE A 452 -5.47 1.12 25.14
C PHE A 452 -5.17 2.40 25.93
N THR A 453 -6.21 2.94 26.56
CA THR A 453 -6.03 3.92 27.65
C THR A 453 -5.36 3.26 28.86
N PRO A 454 -4.66 4.03 29.74
CA PRO A 454 -3.94 3.46 30.88
C PRO A 454 -4.78 2.60 31.83
N ASP A 455 -6.08 2.87 31.93
CA ASP A 455 -7.03 2.07 32.72
C ASP A 455 -7.51 0.79 31.99
N GLY A 456 -7.12 0.60 30.74
CA GLY A 456 -7.50 -0.53 29.90
C GLY A 456 -8.99 -0.63 29.55
N LYS A 457 -9.80 0.38 29.87
CA LYS A 457 -11.26 0.36 29.66
C LYS A 457 -11.70 0.94 28.33
N SER A 458 -10.78 1.62 27.63
CA SER A 458 -11.03 2.25 26.33
C SER A 458 -9.85 2.04 25.41
N VAL A 459 -10.06 2.25 24.12
CA VAL A 459 -8.99 2.40 23.11
C VAL A 459 -8.97 3.82 22.60
N PHE A 460 -7.79 4.31 22.23
CA PHE A 460 -7.69 5.60 21.56
C PHE A 460 -8.24 5.50 20.14
N VAL A 461 -8.90 6.57 19.69
CA VAL A 461 -9.45 6.69 18.35
C VAL A 461 -9.06 8.04 17.74
N VAL A 462 -8.94 8.08 16.41
CA VAL A 462 -8.79 9.29 15.62
C VAL A 462 -9.85 9.31 14.53
N GLY A 463 -10.40 10.48 14.24
CA GLY A 463 -11.44 10.62 13.23
C GLY A 463 -11.42 11.97 12.55
N ASP A 464 -12.12 12.07 11.41
CA ASP A 464 -12.17 13.28 10.58
C ASP A 464 -13.03 14.39 11.21
N GLY A 465 -13.96 14.03 12.10
CA GLY A 465 -14.82 14.99 12.79
C GLY A 465 -15.67 15.81 11.84
N ALA A 466 -16.23 15.17 10.80
CA ALA A 466 -17.08 15.82 9.82
C ALA A 466 -18.29 16.48 10.48
N SER A 467 -18.68 17.66 10.00
CA SER A 467 -19.82 18.42 10.45
C SER A 467 -20.36 19.31 9.33
N ALA A 468 -21.52 19.95 9.54
CA ALA A 468 -22.05 20.94 8.61
C ALA A 468 -21.14 22.16 8.40
N LYS A 469 -20.15 22.39 9.29
CA LYS A 469 -19.18 23.49 9.21
C LYS A 469 -17.84 23.08 8.61
N GLY A 470 -17.67 21.82 8.23
CA GLY A 470 -16.43 21.25 7.71
C GLY A 470 -15.90 20.10 8.57
N GLU A 471 -14.66 19.71 8.31
CA GLU A 471 -13.97 18.64 9.02
C GLU A 471 -13.09 19.23 10.14
N PHE A 472 -13.28 18.69 11.33
CA PHE A 472 -12.49 19.03 12.52
C PHE A 472 -11.91 17.75 13.11
N PRO A 473 -10.79 17.25 12.56
CA PRO A 473 -10.18 16.02 13.02
C PRO A 473 -9.95 15.99 14.53
N PHE A 474 -10.06 14.80 15.12
CA PHE A 474 -10.00 14.67 16.57
C PHE A 474 -9.18 13.46 17.02
N VAL A 475 -8.71 13.53 18.25
CA VAL A 475 -8.26 12.41 19.07
C VAL A 475 -9.33 12.17 20.14
N GLY A 476 -9.75 10.95 20.30
CA GLY A 476 -10.74 10.54 21.31
C GLY A 476 -10.36 9.22 21.99
N ARG A 477 -11.22 8.80 22.90
CA ARG A 477 -11.21 7.46 23.47
C ARG A 477 -12.57 6.81 23.25
N MET A 478 -12.57 5.59 22.77
CA MET A 478 -13.78 4.77 22.60
C MET A 478 -13.89 3.81 23.78
N SER A 479 -14.98 3.88 24.51
CA SER A 479 -15.28 2.98 25.61
C SER A 479 -15.51 1.56 25.09
N LEU A 480 -14.81 0.57 25.64
CA LEU A 480 -15.06 -0.83 25.34
C LEU A 480 -16.37 -1.34 25.92
N ALA A 481 -16.96 -0.61 26.86
CA ALA A 481 -18.25 -0.99 27.46
C ALA A 481 -19.42 -0.75 26.51
N ASP A 482 -19.44 0.32 25.72
CA ASP A 482 -20.60 0.72 24.93
C ASP A 482 -20.27 1.40 23.58
N GLY A 483 -19.02 1.44 23.19
CA GLY A 483 -18.55 2.05 21.93
C GLY A 483 -18.64 3.57 21.87
N LYS A 484 -19.07 4.24 22.96
CA LYS A 484 -19.17 5.70 22.99
C LYS A 484 -17.78 6.34 22.92
N VAL A 485 -17.68 7.41 22.13
CA VAL A 485 -16.46 8.18 21.95
C VAL A 485 -16.52 9.47 22.73
N ALA A 486 -15.54 9.66 23.62
CA ALA A 486 -15.26 10.94 24.24
C ALA A 486 -14.08 11.60 23.50
N LYS A 487 -14.32 12.75 22.87
CA LYS A 487 -13.27 13.53 22.21
C LYS A 487 -12.38 14.16 23.27
N LEU A 488 -11.07 13.92 23.21
CA LEU A 488 -10.06 14.46 24.12
C LEU A 488 -9.42 15.73 23.58
N TRP A 489 -9.28 15.79 22.25
CA TRP A 489 -8.80 16.96 21.52
C TRP A 489 -9.49 17.00 20.14
N GLN A 490 -9.71 18.21 19.62
CA GLN A 490 -10.29 18.42 18.30
C GLN A 490 -9.66 19.65 17.64
N ALA A 491 -9.39 19.55 16.34
CA ALA A 491 -8.92 20.67 15.52
C ALA A 491 -9.91 21.84 15.54
N GLN A 492 -9.41 23.06 15.39
CA GLN A 492 -10.20 24.28 15.39
C GLN A 492 -9.81 25.18 14.22
N ALA A 493 -10.80 25.90 13.67
CA ALA A 493 -10.56 26.92 12.67
C ALA A 493 -9.54 27.97 13.19
N PRO A 494 -8.69 28.54 12.32
CA PRO A 494 -8.68 28.38 10.86
C PRO A 494 -7.89 27.17 10.36
N TYR A 495 -7.43 26.29 11.25
CA TYR A 495 -6.54 25.20 10.91
C TYR A 495 -7.29 23.91 10.58
N TYR A 496 -6.86 23.26 9.49
CA TYR A 496 -7.08 21.84 9.27
C TYR A 496 -5.90 21.08 9.89
N GLN A 497 -6.16 20.37 10.99
CA GLN A 497 -5.11 19.74 11.77
C GLN A 497 -5.45 18.27 12.02
N VAL A 498 -4.67 17.36 11.41
CA VAL A 498 -4.92 15.93 11.38
C VAL A 498 -3.98 15.20 12.33
N PRO A 499 -4.47 14.36 13.26
CA PRO A 499 -3.64 13.49 14.07
C PRO A 499 -2.83 12.51 13.20
N VAL A 500 -1.53 12.40 13.42
CA VAL A 500 -0.62 11.48 12.74
C VAL A 500 -0.28 10.29 13.63
N ALA A 501 0.13 10.55 14.86
CA ALA A 501 0.43 9.51 15.84
C ALA A 501 0.29 10.05 17.28
N LEU A 502 -0.11 9.21 18.21
CA LEU A 502 0.08 9.48 19.63
C LEU A 502 1.58 9.34 19.96
N ALA A 503 2.15 10.34 20.61
CA ALA A 503 3.58 10.41 20.83
C ALA A 503 4.07 9.70 22.11
N ASP A 504 3.15 9.25 22.96
CA ASP A 504 3.47 8.48 24.17
C ASP A 504 2.43 7.38 24.45
N GLU A 505 2.78 6.45 25.35
CA GLU A 505 1.93 5.31 25.71
C GLU A 505 0.63 5.70 26.39
N ALA A 506 0.66 6.75 27.19
CA ALA A 506 -0.52 7.20 27.93
C ALA A 506 -1.47 8.04 27.06
N GLY A 507 -1.12 8.30 25.79
CA GLY A 507 -1.92 9.10 24.86
C GLY A 507 -2.04 10.56 25.29
N LYS A 508 -1.06 11.08 26.06
CA LYS A 508 -1.10 12.46 26.58
C LYS A 508 -0.62 13.47 25.55
N THR A 509 0.16 13.04 24.55
CA THR A 509 0.69 13.89 23.49
C THR A 509 0.41 13.32 22.12
N VAL A 510 0.22 14.20 21.13
CA VAL A 510 -0.08 13.82 19.74
C VAL A 510 0.80 14.60 18.78
N ILE A 511 1.27 13.92 17.74
CA ILE A 511 1.88 14.52 16.56
C ILE A 511 0.76 14.76 15.56
N THR A 512 0.68 15.97 15.02
CA THR A 512 -0.34 16.38 14.07
C THR A 512 0.29 17.02 12.84
N ARG A 513 -0.38 16.90 11.68
CA ARG A 513 -0.12 17.69 10.49
C ARG A 513 -1.12 18.85 10.48
N ARG A 514 -0.65 20.08 10.41
CA ARG A 514 -1.47 21.29 10.43
C ARG A 514 -1.23 22.12 9.18
N GLU A 515 -2.30 22.63 8.62
CA GLU A 515 -2.30 23.55 7.49
C GLU A 515 -3.49 24.52 7.58
N SER A 516 -3.45 25.60 6.80
CA SER A 516 -4.56 26.52 6.60
C SER A 516 -4.48 27.13 5.21
N ALA A 517 -5.42 28.01 4.87
CA ALA A 517 -5.36 28.77 3.61
C ALA A 517 -4.10 29.69 3.50
N LYS A 518 -3.44 29.98 4.63
CA LYS A 518 -2.28 30.87 4.71
C LYS A 518 -1.02 30.18 5.23
N GLU A 519 -1.11 28.96 5.72
CA GLU A 519 0.02 28.22 6.28
C GLU A 519 0.20 26.90 5.56
N GLN A 520 1.41 26.65 5.11
CA GLN A 520 1.84 25.39 4.51
C GLN A 520 1.71 24.24 5.49
N PRO A 521 1.46 23.00 4.99
CA PRO A 521 1.48 21.82 5.83
C PRO A 521 2.80 21.66 6.58
N ASN A 522 2.72 21.64 7.91
CA ASN A 522 3.84 21.34 8.79
C ASN A 522 3.39 20.44 9.93
N PHE A 523 4.35 19.79 10.60
CA PHE A 523 4.07 18.86 11.69
C PHE A 523 4.33 19.52 13.05
N TYR A 524 3.47 19.20 13.99
CA TYR A 524 3.46 19.79 15.33
C TYR A 524 3.27 18.71 16.37
N ILE A 525 3.76 18.95 17.58
CA ILE A 525 3.48 18.13 18.77
C ILE A 525 2.79 18.97 19.83
N HIS A 526 1.78 18.42 20.48
CA HIS A 526 1.07 19.10 21.57
C HIS A 526 0.39 18.11 22.52
N ALA A 527 -0.07 18.58 23.66
CA ALA A 527 -0.87 17.78 24.57
C ALA A 527 -2.23 17.42 23.95
N VAL A 528 -2.74 16.24 24.27
CA VAL A 528 -4.10 15.79 23.93
C VAL A 528 -5.08 16.42 24.92
N ALA A 529 -5.29 17.73 24.79
CA ALA A 529 -6.20 18.50 25.65
C ALA A 529 -6.77 19.68 24.84
N PRO A 530 -8.00 20.14 25.16
CA PRO A 530 -8.58 21.32 24.54
C PRO A 530 -7.67 22.56 24.71
N GLY A 531 -7.49 23.35 23.64
CA GLY A 531 -6.69 24.56 23.67
C GLY A 531 -5.18 24.38 23.86
N ALA A 532 -4.67 23.16 23.75
CA ALA A 532 -3.23 22.89 23.90
C ALA A 532 -2.41 23.64 22.85
N LYS A 533 -1.34 24.31 23.30
CA LYS A 533 -0.38 25.00 22.42
C LYS A 533 0.46 23.97 21.64
N ALA A 534 0.53 24.14 20.34
CA ALA A 534 1.30 23.29 19.46
C ALA A 534 2.74 23.81 19.30
N LYS A 535 3.73 22.94 19.50
CA LYS A 535 5.15 23.18 19.19
C LYS A 535 5.44 22.65 17.80
N ALA A 536 6.00 23.45 16.91
CA ALA A 536 6.41 23.00 15.58
C ALA A 536 7.54 21.97 15.70
N LEU A 537 7.39 20.86 14.98
CA LEU A 537 8.43 19.86 14.74
C LEU A 537 9.15 20.15 13.41
N THR A 538 8.44 20.64 12.40
CA THR A 538 8.99 20.94 11.09
C THR A 538 8.73 22.39 10.70
N SER A 539 9.53 22.90 9.76
CA SER A 539 9.37 24.21 9.14
C SER A 539 9.67 24.07 7.65
N PHE A 540 8.76 23.36 6.95
CA PHE A 540 8.88 23.23 5.49
C PHE A 540 8.53 24.57 4.83
N PRO A 541 9.28 24.97 3.77
CA PRO A 541 9.06 26.24 3.10
C PRO A 541 7.77 26.24 2.28
N ASP A 542 7.28 27.42 1.94
CA ASP A 542 6.22 27.58 0.98
C ASP A 542 6.66 27.02 -0.39
N ARG A 543 5.79 26.21 -1.00
CA ARG A 543 6.03 25.60 -2.31
C ARG A 543 5.83 26.59 -3.48
N ALA A 544 5.12 27.66 -3.24
CA ALA A 544 4.77 28.66 -4.24
C ALA A 544 4.88 30.09 -3.67
N PRO A 545 6.05 30.48 -3.15
CA PRO A 545 6.21 31.77 -2.48
C PRO A 545 5.92 32.96 -3.40
N GLN A 546 5.94 32.76 -4.71
CA GLN A 546 5.60 33.77 -5.71
C GLN A 546 4.11 34.16 -5.71
N PHE A 547 3.24 33.44 -4.98
CA PHE A 547 1.82 33.74 -4.81
C PHE A 547 1.45 34.22 -3.41
N ALA A 548 2.44 34.39 -2.53
CA ALA A 548 2.25 34.86 -1.15
C ALA A 548 1.93 36.36 -1.08
#